data_18f93e602737d5d5b949e305a13c0e96
#
_entry.id   18f93e602737d5d5b949e305a13c0e96
#
_cell.length_a   1.000
_cell.length_b   1.000
_cell.length_c   1.000
_cell.angle_alpha   90.00
_cell.angle_beta   90.00
_cell.angle_gamma   90.00
#
_symmetry.space_group_name_H-M   'P 1'
#
loop_
_entity.id
_entity.type
_entity.pdbx_description
1 polymer ?
#
loop_
_entity_poly.entity_id
_entity_poly.type
_entity_poly.pdbx_seq_one_letter_code
_entity_poly.pdbx_strand_id
1 'polypeptide(L)'
;MHGHRLTRHQRLLATVTFFSMFFGAGNLIFPPFLGVQAGSATVPAAAGFIVSAVGLPILGVLAVSAAGGFEQLANRVSPKFSLVLGVAIILTIGPCFAIPRTATTSFEMAVVPFTADAPRWLTQLVYSLVFFALSFVMAQHPERLSKTLGRFMGPLLLVLIAVLFAACLVIGHGAFTAPYGNYASGQLARGFLDGYQTMDLLAALYFGIVISANVREMGVTDESANRRETGLAGIGTGVMLIAVYGVLSYVGMVSGTFATIDPAKDNGATVLTNLTASAFGPWGTAFVGLVFVVACFNVCTGLISTCGTYFQNRFPRVAGRRVSYRAWSAIFAVFSFIVSNAGLSAIVTVSVPVLAALYPIAIVLVVLALVHRPFSGRFPHVYFWTVLLVGIVSAVDCLDQLITVFTGLTVAPLHVVTLLPLHAAQLGWLLPAAIGLAIGVAVSLAKGTTSAAR
;
A
#
# COMPACT_ATOMS: atom_id res chain seq x y z
N MET A 1 35.19 -17.53 -6.65
CA MET A 1 34.41 -17.53 -5.42
C MET A 1 32.95 -17.77 -5.81
N HIS A 2 32.41 -18.95 -5.54
CA HIS A 2 31.00 -19.26 -5.85
C HIS A 2 30.13 -18.49 -4.87
N GLY A 3 29.41 -17.46 -5.35
CA GLY A 3 28.44 -16.73 -4.55
C GLY A 3 27.45 -17.70 -3.92
N HIS A 4 27.37 -17.71 -2.59
CA HIS A 4 26.45 -18.55 -1.82
C HIS A 4 25.03 -18.22 -2.27
N ARG A 5 24.34 -19.18 -2.88
CA ARG A 5 22.89 -19.09 -3.20
C ARG A 5 22.10 -19.51 -1.99
N LEU A 6 20.93 -18.92 -1.80
CA LEU A 6 20.00 -19.36 -0.76
C LEU A 6 19.59 -20.82 -1.02
N THR A 7 19.55 -21.61 0.03
CA THR A 7 18.91 -22.93 0.03
C THR A 7 17.41 -22.79 -0.24
N ARG A 8 16.74 -23.86 -0.64
CA ARG A 8 15.27 -23.85 -0.85
C ARG A 8 14.53 -23.39 0.43
N HIS A 9 14.97 -23.85 1.59
CA HIS A 9 14.39 -23.47 2.88
C HIS A 9 14.60 -21.98 3.20
N GLN A 10 15.81 -21.45 3.01
CA GLN A 10 16.11 -20.04 3.22
C GLN A 10 15.31 -19.15 2.26
N ARG A 11 15.16 -19.56 0.98
CA ARG A 11 14.36 -18.84 0.01
C ARG A 11 12.87 -18.81 0.40
N LEU A 12 12.32 -19.94 0.85
CA LEU A 12 10.95 -19.98 1.37
C LEU A 12 10.80 -19.06 2.57
N LEU A 13 11.76 -19.10 3.51
CA LEU A 13 11.75 -18.22 4.67
C LEU A 13 11.78 -16.73 4.28
N ALA A 14 12.65 -16.36 3.34
CA ALA A 14 12.68 -15.00 2.78
C ALA A 14 11.34 -14.62 2.14
N THR A 15 10.76 -15.51 1.33
CA THR A 15 9.46 -15.30 0.68
C THR A 15 8.34 -15.03 1.70
N VAL A 16 8.23 -15.86 2.75
CA VAL A 16 7.22 -15.69 3.81
C VAL A 16 7.46 -14.42 4.62
N THR A 17 8.72 -14.09 4.88
CA THR A 17 9.07 -12.85 5.57
C THR A 17 8.63 -11.63 4.76
N PHE A 18 8.88 -11.62 3.45
CA PHE A 18 8.46 -10.54 2.56
C PHE A 18 6.94 -10.45 2.43
N PHE A 19 6.26 -11.59 2.32
CA PHE A 19 4.82 -11.64 2.36
C PHE A 19 4.28 -10.96 3.63
N SER A 20 4.83 -11.29 4.80
CA SER A 20 4.42 -10.70 6.08
C SER A 20 4.71 -9.19 6.18
N MET A 21 5.69 -8.67 5.44
CA MET A 21 6.00 -7.23 5.40
C MET A 21 4.99 -6.45 4.55
N PHE A 22 4.49 -7.06 3.47
CA PHE A 22 3.50 -6.43 2.59
C PHE A 22 2.08 -6.62 3.08
N PHE A 23 1.77 -7.75 3.71
CA PHE A 23 0.41 -8.14 4.04
C PHE A 23 -0.12 -7.42 5.29
N GLY A 24 -0.85 -6.33 5.06
CA GLY A 24 -1.42 -5.46 6.09
C GLY A 24 -2.95 -5.42 6.09
N ALA A 25 -3.53 -4.51 6.89
CA ALA A 25 -4.98 -4.35 7.02
C ALA A 25 -5.68 -4.07 5.68
N GLY A 26 -5.07 -3.25 4.82
CA GLY A 26 -5.63 -2.95 3.49
C GLY A 26 -5.76 -4.18 2.60
N ASN A 27 -4.75 -5.03 2.62
CA ASN A 27 -4.69 -6.24 1.82
C ASN A 27 -5.77 -7.27 2.19
N LEU A 28 -6.32 -7.17 3.41
CA LEU A 28 -7.42 -8.00 3.89
C LEU A 28 -8.80 -7.46 3.48
N ILE A 29 -8.99 -6.13 3.42
CA ILE A 29 -10.32 -5.55 3.25
C ILE A 29 -10.64 -5.18 1.79
N PHE A 30 -9.65 -4.76 0.97
CA PHE A 30 -9.96 -4.31 -0.39
C PHE A 30 -10.35 -5.42 -1.36
N PRO A 31 -9.70 -6.60 -1.39
CA PRO A 31 -10.13 -7.67 -2.28
C PRO A 31 -11.55 -8.19 -2.01
N PRO A 32 -12.01 -8.42 -0.76
CA PRO A 32 -13.41 -8.77 -0.52
C PRO A 32 -14.39 -7.67 -0.92
N PHE A 33 -14.04 -6.40 -0.70
CA PHE A 33 -14.88 -5.27 -1.08
C PHE A 33 -15.00 -5.10 -2.59
N LEU A 34 -13.92 -5.40 -3.32
CA LEU A 34 -13.92 -5.53 -4.77
C LEU A 34 -14.85 -6.67 -5.21
N GLY A 35 -14.69 -7.86 -4.61
CA GLY A 35 -15.43 -9.05 -4.99
C GLY A 35 -16.94 -8.89 -4.85
N VAL A 36 -17.40 -8.30 -3.74
CA VAL A 36 -18.84 -8.10 -3.49
C VAL A 36 -19.46 -7.13 -4.50
N GLN A 37 -18.76 -6.05 -4.90
CA GLN A 37 -19.27 -5.08 -5.87
C GLN A 37 -19.14 -5.54 -7.32
N ALA A 38 -18.04 -6.23 -7.64
CA ALA A 38 -17.79 -6.73 -8.99
C ALA A 38 -18.70 -7.93 -9.34
N GLY A 39 -19.16 -8.70 -8.36
CA GLY A 39 -20.07 -9.82 -8.56
C GLY A 39 -19.58 -10.76 -9.67
N SER A 40 -20.38 -10.98 -10.71
CA SER A 40 -20.02 -11.84 -11.85
C SER A 40 -18.78 -11.36 -12.64
N ALA A 41 -18.36 -10.09 -12.49
CA ALA A 41 -17.16 -9.53 -13.12
C ALA A 41 -15.94 -9.47 -12.17
N THR A 42 -15.92 -10.26 -11.10
CA THR A 42 -14.81 -10.31 -10.14
C THR A 42 -13.47 -10.69 -10.79
N VAL A 43 -13.46 -11.56 -11.79
CA VAL A 43 -12.21 -11.99 -12.46
C VAL A 43 -11.47 -10.82 -13.12
N PRO A 44 -12.06 -10.04 -14.04
CA PRO A 44 -11.37 -8.87 -14.61
C PRO A 44 -11.06 -7.80 -13.56
N ALA A 45 -11.90 -7.60 -12.55
CA ALA A 45 -11.64 -6.66 -11.47
C ALA A 45 -10.42 -7.09 -10.62
N ALA A 46 -10.36 -8.34 -10.20
CA ALA A 46 -9.23 -8.90 -9.44
C ALA A 46 -7.94 -8.90 -10.27
N ALA A 47 -8.00 -9.16 -11.58
CA ALA A 47 -6.84 -9.06 -12.46
C ALA A 47 -6.24 -7.65 -12.46
N GLY A 48 -7.06 -6.61 -12.60
CA GLY A 48 -6.61 -5.21 -12.48
C GLY A 48 -5.98 -4.92 -11.12
N PHE A 49 -6.65 -5.34 -10.04
CA PHE A 49 -6.16 -5.19 -8.67
C PHE A 49 -4.78 -5.85 -8.48
N ILE A 50 -4.62 -7.09 -8.92
CA ILE A 50 -3.37 -7.85 -8.81
C ILE A 50 -2.23 -7.17 -9.57
N VAL A 51 -2.48 -6.60 -10.74
CA VAL A 51 -1.45 -5.87 -11.50
C VAL A 51 -0.89 -4.71 -10.68
N SER A 52 -1.72 -3.94 -10.01
CA SER A 52 -1.27 -2.78 -9.23
C SER A 52 -0.82 -3.14 -7.80
N ALA A 53 -1.54 -4.04 -7.13
CA ALA A 53 -1.25 -4.40 -5.74
C ALA A 53 -0.14 -5.47 -5.59
N VAL A 54 0.23 -6.17 -6.66
CA VAL A 54 1.31 -7.17 -6.64
C VAL A 54 2.39 -6.86 -7.67
N GLY A 55 2.01 -6.64 -8.92
CA GLY A 55 2.95 -6.42 -10.01
C GLY A 55 3.84 -5.19 -9.77
N LEU A 56 3.23 -4.04 -9.52
CA LEU A 56 3.97 -2.81 -9.27
C LEU A 56 4.87 -2.87 -8.03
N PRO A 57 4.45 -3.38 -6.87
CA PRO A 57 5.34 -3.55 -5.71
C PRO A 57 6.56 -4.43 -5.97
N ILE A 58 6.39 -5.56 -6.68
CA ILE A 58 7.54 -6.42 -7.05
C ILE A 58 8.52 -5.65 -7.92
N LEU A 59 8.02 -4.93 -8.94
CA LEU A 59 8.86 -4.08 -9.79
C LEU A 59 9.53 -2.96 -8.96
N GLY A 60 8.83 -2.40 -7.97
CA GLY A 60 9.37 -1.42 -7.03
C GLY A 60 10.54 -1.95 -6.21
N VAL A 61 10.40 -3.15 -5.63
CA VAL A 61 11.50 -3.82 -4.91
C VAL A 61 12.72 -4.03 -5.81
N LEU A 62 12.51 -4.52 -7.04
CA LEU A 62 13.59 -4.74 -8.00
C LEU A 62 14.29 -3.43 -8.39
N ALA A 63 13.51 -2.38 -8.66
CA ALA A 63 14.02 -1.07 -9.04
C ALA A 63 14.87 -0.43 -7.92
N VAL A 64 14.37 -0.46 -6.68
CA VAL A 64 15.07 0.09 -5.52
C VAL A 64 16.31 -0.73 -5.16
N SER A 65 16.21 -2.07 -5.21
CA SER A 65 17.36 -2.94 -5.00
C SER A 65 18.44 -2.72 -6.06
N ALA A 66 18.05 -2.52 -7.33
CA ALA A 66 18.99 -2.22 -8.42
C ALA A 66 19.64 -0.83 -8.30
N ALA A 67 18.93 0.13 -7.71
CA ALA A 67 19.41 1.51 -7.51
C ALA A 67 20.29 1.68 -6.26
N GLY A 68 20.26 0.72 -5.34
CA GLY A 68 20.96 0.80 -4.05
C GLY A 68 20.17 1.48 -2.93
N GLY A 69 18.86 1.70 -3.14
CA GLY A 69 17.95 2.29 -2.17
C GLY A 69 17.02 3.36 -2.77
N PHE A 70 15.99 3.73 -2.01
CA PHE A 70 15.04 4.76 -2.42
C PHE A 70 15.72 6.13 -2.64
N GLU A 71 16.58 6.55 -1.70
CA GLU A 71 17.26 7.85 -1.82
C GLU A 71 18.13 7.93 -3.07
N GLN A 72 18.89 6.88 -3.36
CA GLN A 72 19.72 6.82 -4.57
C GLN A 72 18.87 6.86 -5.84
N LEU A 73 17.71 6.19 -5.83
CA LEU A 73 16.77 6.23 -6.96
C LEU A 73 16.19 7.63 -7.14
N ALA A 74 15.64 8.21 -6.09
CA ALA A 74 14.97 9.52 -6.14
C ALA A 74 15.94 10.68 -6.36
N ASN A 75 17.19 10.56 -5.91
CA ASN A 75 18.26 11.53 -6.16
C ASN A 75 18.63 11.66 -7.64
N ARG A 76 18.29 10.68 -8.49
CA ARG A 76 18.42 10.80 -9.95
C ARG A 76 17.58 11.92 -10.52
N VAL A 77 16.49 12.29 -9.84
CA VAL A 77 15.69 13.47 -10.17
C VAL A 77 16.31 14.71 -9.54
N SER A 78 16.35 14.79 -8.22
CA SER A 78 17.11 15.79 -7.44
C SER A 78 17.10 15.43 -5.94
N PRO A 79 18.06 15.95 -5.13
CA PRO A 79 18.06 15.73 -3.67
C PRO A 79 16.84 16.32 -2.96
N LYS A 80 16.32 17.47 -3.43
CA LYS A 80 15.09 18.08 -2.88
C LYS A 80 13.87 17.21 -3.15
N PHE A 81 13.76 16.70 -4.37
CA PHE A 81 12.69 15.78 -4.74
C PHE A 81 12.73 14.49 -3.89
N SER A 82 13.89 13.90 -3.72
CA SER A 82 14.08 12.71 -2.86
C SER A 82 13.58 12.94 -1.44
N LEU A 83 13.88 14.10 -0.86
CA LEU A 83 13.39 14.46 0.47
C LEU A 83 11.87 14.61 0.51
N VAL A 84 11.31 15.40 -0.43
CA VAL A 84 9.86 15.70 -0.46
C VAL A 84 9.06 14.43 -0.70
N LEU A 85 9.44 13.65 -1.73
CA LEU A 85 8.74 12.40 -2.01
C LEU A 85 8.90 11.38 -0.88
N GLY A 86 10.09 11.28 -0.28
CA GLY A 86 10.35 10.38 0.84
C GLY A 86 9.47 10.69 2.06
N VAL A 87 9.40 11.97 2.43
CA VAL A 87 8.51 12.42 3.51
C VAL A 87 7.04 12.15 3.16
N ALA A 88 6.61 12.49 1.93
CA ALA A 88 5.23 12.26 1.49
C ALA A 88 4.85 10.77 1.56
N ILE A 89 5.73 9.87 1.08
CA ILE A 89 5.49 8.43 1.16
C ILE A 89 5.40 7.97 2.62
N ILE A 90 6.37 8.32 3.47
CA ILE A 90 6.39 7.88 4.88
C ILE A 90 5.19 8.41 5.66
N LEU A 91 4.74 9.64 5.42
CA LEU A 91 3.52 10.16 6.03
C LEU A 91 2.28 9.42 5.53
N THR A 92 2.22 9.10 4.25
CA THR A 92 1.09 8.37 3.62
C THR A 92 0.97 6.95 4.14
N ILE A 93 2.06 6.15 4.07
CA ILE A 93 2.08 4.77 4.58
C ILE A 93 2.18 4.70 6.12
N GLY A 94 2.32 5.83 6.77
CA GLY A 94 2.44 5.99 8.21
C GLY A 94 1.20 6.68 8.80
N PRO A 95 1.40 7.83 9.45
CA PRO A 95 0.41 8.44 10.34
C PRO A 95 -0.83 8.97 9.64
N CYS A 96 -0.78 9.31 8.33
CA CYS A 96 -1.94 9.89 7.66
C CYS A 96 -3.00 8.83 7.31
N PHE A 97 -2.60 7.63 6.84
CA PHE A 97 -3.56 6.66 6.34
C PHE A 97 -3.35 5.23 6.86
N ALA A 98 -2.17 4.60 6.67
CA ALA A 98 -2.05 3.19 6.98
C ALA A 98 -2.10 2.88 8.48
N ILE A 99 -1.44 3.69 9.33
CA ILE A 99 -1.48 3.49 10.79
C ILE A 99 -2.92 3.68 11.34
N PRO A 100 -3.64 4.79 11.09
CA PRO A 100 -5.00 4.94 11.61
C PRO A 100 -5.96 3.88 11.03
N ARG A 101 -5.74 3.44 9.78
CA ARG A 101 -6.53 2.37 9.17
C ARG A 101 -6.39 1.03 9.90
N THR A 102 -5.24 0.71 10.51
CA THR A 102 -5.11 -0.51 11.32
C THR A 102 -6.06 -0.51 12.52
N ALA A 103 -6.17 0.61 13.22
CA ALA A 103 -7.08 0.74 14.36
C ALA A 103 -8.55 0.70 13.93
N THR A 104 -8.91 1.41 12.86
CA THR A 104 -10.30 1.44 12.38
C THR A 104 -10.74 0.10 11.80
N THR A 105 -9.89 -0.59 11.04
CA THR A 105 -10.22 -1.92 10.50
C THR A 105 -10.43 -2.95 11.61
N SER A 106 -9.54 -2.96 12.60
CA SER A 106 -9.68 -3.90 13.74
C SER A 106 -10.87 -3.55 14.62
N PHE A 107 -11.21 -2.28 14.77
CA PHE A 107 -12.43 -1.83 15.45
C PHE A 107 -13.70 -2.34 14.74
N GLU A 108 -13.78 -2.16 13.41
CA GLU A 108 -14.90 -2.63 12.60
C GLU A 108 -15.12 -4.15 12.71
N MET A 109 -14.03 -4.92 12.76
CA MET A 109 -14.09 -6.38 12.80
C MET A 109 -14.35 -6.94 14.20
N ALA A 110 -13.80 -6.31 15.24
CA ALA A 110 -13.78 -6.90 16.57
C ALA A 110 -14.74 -6.26 17.57
N VAL A 111 -15.18 -5.02 17.33
CA VAL A 111 -16.00 -4.27 18.31
C VAL A 111 -17.39 -3.98 17.75
N VAL A 112 -17.50 -3.46 16.53
CA VAL A 112 -18.78 -3.05 15.93
C VAL A 112 -19.83 -4.16 15.95
N PRO A 113 -19.54 -5.44 15.63
CA PRO A 113 -20.52 -6.50 15.64
C PRO A 113 -21.16 -6.78 17.01
N PHE A 114 -20.52 -6.34 18.09
CA PHE A 114 -20.91 -6.62 19.48
C PHE A 114 -21.39 -5.38 20.25
N THR A 115 -21.40 -4.21 19.61
CA THR A 115 -21.69 -2.92 20.27
C THR A 115 -22.79 -2.13 19.53
N ALA A 116 -23.79 -2.82 18.98
CA ALA A 116 -24.87 -2.20 18.21
C ALA A 116 -25.65 -1.14 19.03
N ASP A 117 -25.83 -1.36 20.35
CA ASP A 117 -26.59 -0.48 21.23
C ASP A 117 -25.76 0.69 21.79
N ALA A 118 -24.44 0.71 21.60
CA ALA A 118 -23.55 1.73 22.13
C ALA A 118 -23.28 2.83 21.11
N PRO A 119 -23.09 4.09 21.52
CA PRO A 119 -22.70 5.17 20.61
C PRO A 119 -21.37 4.86 19.92
N ARG A 120 -21.41 4.71 18.59
CA ARG A 120 -20.23 4.28 17.78
C ARG A 120 -19.02 5.19 17.99
N TRP A 121 -19.23 6.51 18.07
CA TRP A 121 -18.13 7.46 18.29
C TRP A 121 -17.41 7.22 19.61
N LEU A 122 -18.14 6.85 20.69
CA LEU A 122 -17.56 6.60 22.00
C LEU A 122 -16.78 5.28 22.04
N THR A 123 -17.37 4.20 21.50
CA THR A 123 -16.71 2.90 21.43
C THR A 123 -15.45 2.97 20.57
N GLN A 124 -15.47 3.72 19.46
CA GLN A 124 -14.32 3.96 18.60
C GLN A 124 -13.24 4.77 19.30
N LEU A 125 -13.62 5.84 20.03
CA LEU A 125 -12.69 6.68 20.79
C LEU A 125 -11.95 5.86 21.86
N VAL A 126 -12.69 5.09 22.66
CA VAL A 126 -12.11 4.26 23.72
C VAL A 126 -11.22 3.17 23.14
N TYR A 127 -11.71 2.46 22.10
CA TYR A 127 -10.93 1.44 21.43
C TYR A 127 -9.61 1.99 20.86
N SER A 128 -9.69 3.07 20.08
CA SER A 128 -8.51 3.66 19.44
C SER A 128 -7.51 4.21 20.47
N LEU A 129 -7.99 4.79 21.58
CA LEU A 129 -7.12 5.24 22.67
C LEU A 129 -6.30 4.07 23.25
N VAL A 130 -6.96 2.98 23.59
CA VAL A 130 -6.29 1.79 24.13
C VAL A 130 -5.35 1.18 23.09
N PHE A 131 -5.80 1.03 21.83
CA PHE A 131 -5.04 0.47 20.74
C PHE A 131 -3.74 1.26 20.49
N PHE A 132 -3.82 2.60 20.38
CA PHE A 132 -2.64 3.44 20.14
C PHE A 132 -1.73 3.58 21.36
N ALA A 133 -2.28 3.61 22.58
CA ALA A 133 -1.46 3.59 23.79
C ALA A 133 -0.60 2.32 23.88
N LEU A 134 -1.20 1.16 23.65
CA LEU A 134 -0.49 -0.12 23.63
C LEU A 134 0.51 -0.18 22.46
N SER A 135 0.10 0.24 21.25
CA SER A 135 0.96 0.27 20.07
C SER A 135 2.18 1.16 20.27
N PHE A 136 2.00 2.34 20.90
CA PHE A 136 3.11 3.23 21.24
C PHE A 136 4.09 2.60 22.21
N VAL A 137 3.60 2.01 23.31
CA VAL A 137 4.45 1.34 24.29
C VAL A 137 5.26 0.22 23.65
N MET A 138 4.60 -0.59 22.81
CA MET A 138 5.26 -1.69 22.12
C MET A 138 6.27 -1.23 21.08
N ALA A 139 6.00 -0.13 20.37
CA ALA A 139 6.92 0.46 19.41
C ALA A 139 8.23 0.98 20.04
N GLN A 140 8.28 1.17 21.37
CA GLN A 140 9.53 1.52 22.06
C GLN A 140 10.52 0.33 22.17
N HIS A 141 10.06 -0.91 21.91
CA HIS A 141 10.86 -2.13 22.00
C HIS A 141 10.73 -2.98 20.71
N PRO A 142 11.10 -2.45 19.54
CA PRO A 142 10.80 -3.07 18.24
C PRO A 142 11.42 -4.47 18.06
N GLU A 143 12.57 -4.73 18.69
CA GLU A 143 13.31 -5.99 18.52
C GLU A 143 12.59 -7.21 19.14
N ARG A 144 11.84 -7.01 20.22
CA ARG A 144 11.17 -8.12 20.93
C ARG A 144 9.89 -8.57 20.25
N LEU A 145 9.15 -7.62 19.66
CA LEU A 145 7.84 -7.89 19.08
C LEU A 145 7.91 -8.38 17.65
N SER A 146 8.74 -7.73 16.82
CA SER A 146 8.87 -8.05 15.40
C SER A 146 9.27 -9.50 15.14
N LYS A 147 10.17 -10.06 15.98
CA LYS A 147 10.61 -11.46 15.86
C LYS A 147 9.54 -12.47 16.27
N THR A 148 8.73 -12.18 17.30
CA THR A 148 7.77 -13.15 17.84
C THR A 148 6.43 -13.08 17.13
N LEU A 149 5.82 -11.90 17.05
CA LEU A 149 4.52 -11.73 16.38
C LEU A 149 4.61 -11.89 14.87
N GLY A 150 5.61 -11.30 14.21
CA GLY A 150 5.76 -11.39 12.75
C GLY A 150 5.93 -12.83 12.25
N ARG A 151 6.59 -13.69 13.04
CA ARG A 151 6.80 -15.11 12.72
C ARG A 151 5.50 -15.93 12.76
N PHE A 152 4.56 -15.58 13.65
CA PHE A 152 3.31 -16.31 13.84
C PHE A 152 2.14 -15.70 13.06
N MET A 153 2.13 -14.38 12.86
CA MET A 153 1.01 -13.67 12.23
C MET A 153 0.81 -14.03 10.77
N GLY A 154 1.89 -14.11 9.99
CA GLY A 154 1.78 -14.49 8.58
C GLY A 154 1.11 -15.86 8.37
N PRO A 155 1.63 -16.92 8.97
CA PRO A 155 0.98 -18.24 8.91
C PRO A 155 -0.45 -18.26 9.47
N LEU A 156 -0.72 -17.57 10.58
CA LEU A 156 -2.06 -17.50 11.18
C LEU A 156 -3.07 -16.85 10.23
N LEU A 157 -2.69 -15.73 9.58
CA LEU A 157 -3.55 -15.07 8.61
C LEU A 157 -3.80 -15.93 7.37
N LEU A 158 -2.80 -16.66 6.89
CA LEU A 158 -2.98 -17.59 5.76
C LEU A 158 -3.95 -18.73 6.12
N VAL A 159 -3.84 -19.28 7.33
CA VAL A 159 -4.79 -20.29 7.84
C VAL A 159 -6.20 -19.70 7.94
N LEU A 160 -6.34 -18.49 8.49
CA LEU A 160 -7.63 -17.81 8.57
C LEU A 160 -8.26 -17.63 7.17
N ILE A 161 -7.49 -17.16 6.19
CA ILE A 161 -7.97 -16.99 4.81
C ILE A 161 -8.39 -18.32 4.21
N ALA A 162 -7.62 -19.40 4.44
CA ALA A 162 -7.98 -20.74 4.01
C ALA A 162 -9.28 -21.24 4.65
N VAL A 163 -9.49 -20.96 5.94
CA VAL A 163 -10.75 -21.29 6.66
C VAL A 163 -11.93 -20.50 6.09
N LEU A 164 -11.78 -19.20 5.84
CA LEU A 164 -12.82 -18.39 5.23
C LEU A 164 -13.16 -18.87 3.82
N PHE A 165 -12.16 -19.26 3.03
CA PHE A 165 -12.37 -19.83 1.72
C PHE A 165 -13.13 -21.18 1.78
N ALA A 166 -12.70 -22.07 2.67
CA ALA A 166 -13.38 -23.35 2.90
C ALA A 166 -14.85 -23.14 3.34
N ALA A 167 -15.10 -22.14 4.21
CA ALA A 167 -16.45 -21.77 4.61
C ALA A 167 -17.32 -21.35 3.41
N CYS A 168 -16.77 -20.54 2.50
CA CYS A 168 -17.50 -20.15 1.27
C CYS A 168 -17.86 -21.34 0.38
N LEU A 169 -16.99 -22.37 0.32
CA LEU A 169 -17.27 -23.57 -0.47
C LEU A 169 -18.37 -24.45 0.17
N VAL A 170 -18.48 -24.44 1.50
CA VAL A 170 -19.46 -25.24 2.25
C VAL A 170 -20.82 -24.58 2.31
N ILE A 171 -20.88 -23.25 2.52
CA ILE A 171 -22.14 -22.50 2.59
C ILE A 171 -22.90 -22.57 1.25
N GLY A 172 -22.16 -22.73 0.15
CA GLY A 172 -22.70 -22.60 -1.18
C GLY A 172 -23.06 -21.15 -1.50
N HIS A 173 -23.46 -20.91 -2.74
CA HIS A 173 -23.86 -19.57 -3.19
C HIS A 173 -24.99 -19.65 -4.21
N GLY A 174 -25.83 -18.62 -4.24
CA GLY A 174 -26.80 -18.38 -5.29
C GLY A 174 -26.15 -17.89 -6.59
N ALA A 175 -26.96 -17.34 -7.49
CA ALA A 175 -26.45 -16.65 -8.67
C ALA A 175 -25.64 -15.41 -8.23
N PHE A 176 -24.46 -15.20 -8.82
CA PHE A 176 -23.64 -14.02 -8.54
C PHE A 176 -24.36 -12.75 -9.00
N THR A 177 -24.26 -11.70 -8.21
CA THR A 177 -24.84 -10.38 -8.51
C THR A 177 -24.23 -9.78 -9.77
N ALA A 178 -24.99 -8.95 -10.49
CA ALA A 178 -24.44 -8.10 -11.52
C ALA A 178 -23.46 -7.07 -10.89
N PRO A 179 -22.42 -6.61 -11.60
CA PRO A 179 -21.54 -5.56 -11.12
C PRO A 179 -22.31 -4.28 -10.78
N TYR A 180 -22.00 -3.67 -9.62
CA TYR A 180 -22.67 -2.45 -9.17
C TYR A 180 -21.68 -1.49 -8.48
N GLY A 181 -22.19 -0.32 -8.04
CA GLY A 181 -21.36 0.70 -7.39
C GLY A 181 -20.21 1.15 -8.30
N ASN A 182 -19.02 1.18 -7.74
CA ASN A 182 -17.82 1.57 -8.47
C ASN A 182 -17.38 0.58 -9.56
N TYR A 183 -17.95 -0.63 -9.56
CA TYR A 183 -17.64 -1.71 -10.50
C TYR A 183 -18.71 -1.92 -11.57
N ALA A 184 -19.71 -1.03 -11.68
CA ALA A 184 -20.74 -1.11 -12.71
C ALA A 184 -20.16 -1.12 -14.13
N SER A 185 -19.01 -0.45 -14.36
CA SER A 185 -18.31 -0.43 -15.64
C SER A 185 -16.79 -0.34 -15.43
N GLY A 186 -16.00 -0.73 -16.46
CA GLY A 186 -14.55 -0.60 -16.43
C GLY A 186 -13.86 -1.40 -15.31
N GLN A 187 -14.34 -2.58 -14.99
CA GLN A 187 -13.96 -3.36 -13.81
C GLN A 187 -12.46 -3.59 -13.67
N LEU A 188 -11.75 -3.83 -14.80
CA LEU A 188 -10.30 -4.00 -14.80
C LEU A 188 -9.57 -2.72 -14.39
N ALA A 189 -9.95 -1.58 -14.97
CA ALA A 189 -9.35 -0.29 -14.64
C ALA A 189 -9.67 0.10 -13.19
N ARG A 190 -10.90 -0.14 -12.75
CA ARG A 190 -11.31 0.12 -11.36
C ARG A 190 -10.52 -0.75 -10.39
N GLY A 191 -10.38 -2.04 -10.66
CA GLY A 191 -9.56 -2.94 -9.85
C GLY A 191 -8.10 -2.48 -9.76
N PHE A 192 -7.51 -2.03 -10.89
CA PHE A 192 -6.17 -1.48 -10.90
C PHE A 192 -6.02 -0.27 -9.96
N LEU A 193 -6.99 0.64 -9.97
CA LEU A 193 -6.99 1.82 -9.08
C LEU A 193 -7.20 1.45 -7.61
N ASP A 194 -8.12 0.52 -7.34
CA ASP A 194 -8.37 0.07 -5.96
C ASP A 194 -7.16 -0.67 -5.38
N GLY A 195 -6.31 -1.27 -6.22
CA GLY A 195 -5.03 -1.83 -5.79
C GLY A 195 -4.05 -0.78 -5.23
N TYR A 196 -4.17 0.50 -5.58
CA TYR A 196 -3.38 1.58 -4.95
C TYR A 196 -3.66 1.69 -3.44
N GLN A 197 -4.88 1.33 -3.02
CA GLN A 197 -5.29 1.41 -1.62
C GLN A 197 -4.52 0.45 -0.70
N THR A 198 -3.86 -0.57 -1.24
CA THR A 198 -2.95 -1.43 -0.45
C THR A 198 -1.69 -0.67 -0.01
N MET A 199 -1.30 0.40 -0.73
CA MET A 199 -0.08 1.20 -0.52
C MET A 199 1.22 0.40 -0.71
N ASP A 200 1.14 -0.80 -1.27
CA ASP A 200 2.26 -1.74 -1.35
C ASP A 200 3.39 -1.24 -2.26
N LEU A 201 3.09 -0.53 -3.36
CA LEU A 201 4.15 0.08 -4.20
C LEU A 201 4.95 1.13 -3.41
N LEU A 202 4.27 2.00 -2.65
CA LEU A 202 4.93 3.02 -1.85
C LEU A 202 5.78 2.39 -0.73
N ALA A 203 5.26 1.34 -0.09
CA ALA A 203 5.99 0.54 0.88
C ALA A 203 7.20 -0.17 0.25
N ALA A 204 7.05 -0.72 -0.96
CA ALA A 204 8.11 -1.41 -1.69
C ALA A 204 9.32 -0.53 -1.96
N LEU A 205 9.12 0.78 -2.21
CA LEU A 205 10.20 1.73 -2.41
C LEU A 205 11.11 1.84 -1.17
N TYR A 206 10.59 1.61 0.03
CA TYR A 206 11.39 1.58 1.27
C TYR A 206 11.81 0.16 1.66
N PHE A 207 10.95 -0.83 1.49
CA PHE A 207 11.23 -2.20 1.90
C PHE A 207 12.25 -2.90 1.00
N GLY A 208 12.43 -2.49 -0.25
CA GLY A 208 13.35 -3.12 -1.18
C GLY A 208 14.79 -3.22 -0.65
N ILE A 209 15.25 -2.19 0.09
CA ILE A 209 16.59 -2.24 0.70
C ILE A 209 16.65 -3.17 1.91
N VAL A 210 15.58 -3.19 2.73
CA VAL A 210 15.48 -4.08 3.90
C VAL A 210 15.48 -5.54 3.45
N ILE A 211 14.75 -5.83 2.39
CA ILE A 211 14.68 -7.15 1.76
C ILE A 211 16.07 -7.60 1.26
N SER A 212 16.78 -6.72 0.56
CA SER A 212 18.14 -6.96 0.09
C SER A 212 19.13 -7.18 1.24
N ALA A 213 18.98 -6.44 2.34
CA ALA A 213 19.78 -6.61 3.55
C ALA A 213 19.53 -7.97 4.21
N ASN A 214 18.28 -8.37 4.35
CA ASN A 214 17.92 -9.69 4.90
C ASN A 214 18.51 -10.85 4.08
N VAL A 215 18.53 -10.75 2.75
CA VAL A 215 19.17 -11.74 1.88
C VAL A 215 20.69 -11.77 2.11
N ARG A 216 21.33 -10.62 2.35
CA ARG A 216 22.76 -10.54 2.70
C ARG A 216 23.06 -11.19 4.05
N GLU A 217 22.22 -10.95 5.05
CA GLU A 217 22.34 -11.57 6.38
C GLU A 217 22.20 -13.10 6.32
N MET A 218 21.47 -13.63 5.33
CA MET A 218 21.39 -15.08 5.07
C MET A 218 22.65 -15.65 4.36
N GLY A 219 23.69 -14.83 4.16
CA GLY A 219 25.00 -15.26 3.65
C GLY A 219 25.24 -14.97 2.16
N VAL A 220 24.32 -14.27 1.46
CA VAL A 220 24.50 -13.89 0.04
C VAL A 220 25.20 -12.54 -0.03
N THR A 221 26.53 -12.55 -0.10
CA THR A 221 27.37 -11.33 -0.08
C THR A 221 27.63 -10.75 -1.47
N ASP A 222 27.59 -11.57 -2.52
CA ASP A 222 27.74 -11.11 -3.91
C ASP A 222 26.51 -10.30 -4.34
N GLU A 223 26.75 -9.15 -4.95
CA GLU A 223 25.69 -8.20 -5.31
C GLU A 223 24.76 -8.74 -6.41
N SER A 224 25.32 -9.47 -7.39
CA SER A 224 24.54 -10.06 -8.47
C SER A 224 23.66 -11.21 -7.96
N ALA A 225 24.22 -12.06 -7.09
CA ALA A 225 23.50 -13.13 -6.43
C ALA A 225 22.42 -12.56 -5.48
N ASN A 226 22.73 -11.52 -4.71
CA ASN A 226 21.76 -10.85 -3.83
C ASN A 226 20.56 -10.30 -4.61
N ARG A 227 20.79 -9.57 -5.71
CA ARG A 227 19.70 -9.07 -6.58
C ARG A 227 18.83 -10.21 -7.11
N ARG A 228 19.45 -11.31 -7.54
CA ARG A 228 18.73 -12.48 -8.04
C ARG A 228 17.89 -13.14 -6.96
N GLU A 229 18.44 -13.40 -5.77
CA GLU A 229 17.72 -14.04 -4.67
C GLU A 229 16.60 -13.11 -4.12
N THR A 230 16.84 -11.81 -4.03
CA THR A 230 15.82 -10.80 -3.71
C THR A 230 14.67 -10.84 -4.73
N GLY A 231 14.99 -10.91 -6.03
CA GLY A 231 14.00 -11.02 -7.09
C GLY A 231 13.18 -12.31 -7.01
N LEU A 232 13.83 -13.45 -6.78
CA LEU A 232 13.16 -14.74 -6.64
C LEU A 232 12.24 -14.79 -5.41
N ALA A 233 12.67 -14.25 -4.29
CA ALA A 233 11.83 -14.14 -3.09
C ALA A 233 10.66 -13.16 -3.31
N GLY A 234 10.89 -12.04 -4.04
CA GLY A 234 9.83 -11.12 -4.46
C GLY A 234 8.78 -11.79 -5.35
N ILE A 235 9.21 -12.58 -6.34
CA ILE A 235 8.29 -13.36 -7.19
C ILE A 235 7.50 -14.37 -6.36
N GLY A 236 8.15 -15.09 -5.44
CA GLY A 236 7.47 -16.01 -4.54
C GLY A 236 6.41 -15.32 -3.68
N THR A 237 6.74 -14.15 -3.13
CA THR A 237 5.80 -13.29 -2.40
C THR A 237 4.63 -12.87 -3.29
N GLY A 238 4.91 -12.48 -4.54
CA GLY A 238 3.87 -12.12 -5.50
C GLY A 238 2.91 -13.27 -5.78
N VAL A 239 3.41 -14.50 -5.97
CA VAL A 239 2.56 -15.69 -6.15
C VAL A 239 1.65 -15.91 -4.93
N MET A 240 2.18 -15.75 -3.71
CA MET A 240 1.38 -15.86 -2.48
C MET A 240 0.30 -14.76 -2.43
N LEU A 241 0.65 -13.52 -2.74
CA LEU A 241 -0.30 -12.40 -2.76
C LEU A 241 -1.39 -12.58 -3.83
N ILE A 242 -1.03 -13.06 -5.02
CA ILE A 242 -2.00 -13.38 -6.10
C ILE A 242 -3.02 -14.42 -5.61
N ALA A 243 -2.54 -15.50 -4.98
CA ALA A 243 -3.42 -16.53 -4.43
C ALA A 243 -4.34 -15.97 -3.36
N VAL A 244 -3.80 -15.20 -2.42
CA VAL A 244 -4.57 -14.59 -1.32
C VAL A 244 -5.61 -13.60 -1.85
N TYR A 245 -5.23 -12.71 -2.77
CA TYR A 245 -6.19 -11.72 -3.31
C TYR A 245 -7.25 -12.36 -4.19
N GLY A 246 -6.90 -13.39 -4.95
CA GLY A 246 -7.88 -14.19 -5.69
C GLY A 246 -8.89 -14.85 -4.76
N VAL A 247 -8.42 -15.49 -3.69
CA VAL A 247 -9.27 -16.10 -2.66
C VAL A 247 -10.16 -15.06 -1.97
N LEU A 248 -9.59 -13.95 -1.51
CA LEU A 248 -10.36 -12.91 -0.81
C LEU A 248 -11.37 -12.21 -1.73
N SER A 249 -11.05 -12.02 -3.01
CA SER A 249 -12.00 -11.50 -4.00
C SER A 249 -13.15 -12.47 -4.22
N TYR A 250 -12.86 -13.77 -4.30
CA TYR A 250 -13.89 -14.81 -4.37
C TYR A 250 -14.76 -14.85 -3.11
N VAL A 251 -14.16 -14.74 -1.92
CA VAL A 251 -14.88 -14.62 -0.64
C VAL A 251 -15.87 -13.46 -0.67
N GLY A 252 -15.44 -12.29 -1.17
CA GLY A 252 -16.33 -11.15 -1.34
C GLY A 252 -17.47 -11.39 -2.34
N MET A 253 -17.16 -12.01 -3.48
CA MET A 253 -18.12 -12.36 -4.50
C MET A 253 -19.23 -13.28 -3.95
N VAL A 254 -18.84 -14.30 -3.18
CA VAL A 254 -19.78 -15.22 -2.51
C VAL A 254 -20.59 -14.50 -1.44
N SER A 255 -19.95 -13.67 -0.61
CA SER A 255 -20.65 -12.88 0.41
C SER A 255 -21.78 -12.01 -0.19
N GLY A 256 -21.56 -11.46 -1.38
CA GLY A 256 -22.57 -10.66 -2.11
C GLY A 256 -23.82 -11.43 -2.52
N THR A 257 -23.82 -12.76 -2.49
CA THR A 257 -25.00 -13.56 -2.84
C THR A 257 -26.02 -13.69 -1.70
N PHE A 258 -25.64 -13.41 -0.45
CA PHE A 258 -26.52 -13.52 0.72
C PHE A 258 -26.54 -12.26 1.60
N ALA A 259 -25.60 -11.35 1.45
CA ALA A 259 -25.54 -10.10 2.20
C ALA A 259 -25.26 -8.94 1.24
N THR A 260 -26.25 -8.06 1.05
CA THR A 260 -26.06 -6.82 0.29
C THR A 260 -25.31 -5.80 1.11
N ILE A 261 -24.45 -5.04 0.44
CA ILE A 261 -23.73 -3.90 1.04
C ILE A 261 -24.10 -2.60 0.34
N ASP A 262 -24.05 -1.50 1.10
CA ASP A 262 -24.13 -0.13 0.57
C ASP A 262 -22.68 0.40 0.39
N PRO A 263 -22.15 0.52 -0.85
CA PRO A 263 -20.78 0.96 -1.07
C PRO A 263 -20.44 2.35 -0.51
N ALA A 264 -21.47 3.16 -0.20
CA ALA A 264 -21.28 4.49 0.38
C ALA A 264 -21.05 4.45 1.90
N LYS A 265 -21.52 3.41 2.58
CA LYS A 265 -21.47 3.28 4.05
C LYS A 265 -20.59 2.12 4.51
N ASP A 266 -20.63 1.02 3.76
CA ASP A 266 -19.95 -0.22 4.09
C ASP A 266 -18.54 -0.27 3.50
N ASN A 267 -17.76 -1.22 3.97
CA ASN A 267 -16.38 -1.44 3.57
C ASN A 267 -16.03 -2.94 3.60
N GLY A 268 -14.79 -3.28 3.27
CA GLY A 268 -14.37 -4.69 3.24
C GLY A 268 -14.41 -5.39 4.59
N ALA A 269 -14.32 -4.66 5.70
CA ALA A 269 -14.51 -5.25 7.02
C ALA A 269 -15.96 -5.72 7.21
N THR A 270 -16.95 -4.91 6.76
CA THR A 270 -18.37 -5.32 6.76
C THR A 270 -18.60 -6.61 5.98
N VAL A 271 -17.98 -6.74 4.79
CA VAL A 271 -18.09 -7.96 3.96
C VAL A 271 -17.58 -9.19 4.70
N LEU A 272 -16.42 -9.10 5.31
CA LEU A 272 -15.83 -10.20 6.08
C LEU A 272 -16.62 -10.51 7.35
N THR A 273 -17.15 -9.51 8.04
CA THR A 273 -18.00 -9.68 9.21
C THR A 273 -19.30 -10.41 8.84
N ASN A 274 -19.96 -10.00 7.76
CA ASN A 274 -21.19 -10.65 7.27
C ASN A 274 -20.94 -12.13 6.94
N LEU A 275 -19.83 -12.43 6.25
CA LEU A 275 -19.45 -13.80 5.95
C LEU A 275 -19.21 -14.62 7.23
N THR A 276 -18.40 -14.09 8.15
CA THR A 276 -18.06 -14.82 9.39
C THR A 276 -19.28 -15.04 10.29
N ALA A 277 -20.17 -14.07 10.36
CA ALA A 277 -21.43 -14.21 11.09
C ALA A 277 -22.33 -15.29 10.48
N SER A 278 -22.43 -15.35 9.15
CA SER A 278 -23.21 -16.36 8.44
C SER A 278 -22.58 -17.76 8.54
N ALA A 279 -21.24 -17.85 8.48
CA ALA A 279 -20.53 -19.13 8.48
C ALA A 279 -20.38 -19.75 9.86
N PHE A 280 -20.05 -18.95 10.86
CA PHE A 280 -19.59 -19.41 12.18
C PHE A 280 -20.37 -18.80 13.36
N GLY A 281 -21.35 -17.94 13.08
CA GLY A 281 -22.10 -17.24 14.13
C GLY A 281 -21.26 -16.28 14.96
N PRO A 282 -21.77 -15.83 16.13
CA PRO A 282 -21.10 -14.80 16.95
C PRO A 282 -19.70 -15.19 17.44
N TRP A 283 -19.50 -16.45 17.80
CA TRP A 283 -18.20 -16.95 18.27
C TRP A 283 -17.13 -16.93 17.19
N GLY A 284 -17.51 -17.30 15.95
CA GLY A 284 -16.59 -17.20 14.80
C GLY A 284 -16.24 -15.75 14.48
N THR A 285 -17.21 -14.86 14.54
CA THR A 285 -17.00 -13.43 14.35
C THR A 285 -16.04 -12.87 15.39
N ALA A 286 -16.21 -13.22 16.67
CA ALA A 286 -15.31 -12.83 17.76
C ALA A 286 -13.87 -13.33 17.54
N PHE A 287 -13.71 -14.60 17.15
CA PHE A 287 -12.38 -15.18 16.88
C PHE A 287 -11.68 -14.48 15.71
N VAL A 288 -12.38 -14.27 14.59
CA VAL A 288 -11.83 -13.56 13.42
C VAL A 288 -11.49 -12.11 13.77
N GLY A 289 -12.37 -11.43 14.51
CA GLY A 289 -12.13 -10.08 15.02
C GLY A 289 -10.86 -10.02 15.87
N LEU A 290 -10.64 -10.95 16.77
CA LEU A 290 -9.43 -11.03 17.59
C LEU A 290 -8.16 -11.21 16.74
N VAL A 291 -8.19 -12.10 15.74
CA VAL A 291 -7.07 -12.29 14.81
C VAL A 291 -6.74 -11.00 14.07
N PHE A 292 -7.78 -10.27 13.62
CA PHE A 292 -7.61 -8.96 12.97
C PHE A 292 -7.00 -7.90 13.92
N VAL A 293 -7.45 -7.84 15.18
CA VAL A 293 -6.87 -6.94 16.19
C VAL A 293 -5.38 -7.19 16.32
N VAL A 294 -4.96 -8.44 16.51
CA VAL A 294 -3.55 -8.79 16.70
C VAL A 294 -2.74 -8.50 15.43
N ALA A 295 -3.27 -8.83 14.25
CA ALA A 295 -2.60 -8.55 12.98
C ALA A 295 -2.42 -7.03 12.75
N CYS A 296 -3.49 -6.25 12.93
CA CYS A 296 -3.46 -4.80 12.78
C CYS A 296 -2.55 -4.14 13.82
N PHE A 297 -2.54 -4.63 15.04
CA PHE A 297 -1.67 -4.16 16.12
C PHE A 297 -0.19 -4.37 15.79
N ASN A 298 0.17 -5.53 15.25
CA ASN A 298 1.54 -5.80 14.80
C ASN A 298 1.98 -4.84 13.69
N VAL A 299 1.14 -4.64 12.67
CA VAL A 299 1.43 -3.71 11.57
C VAL A 299 1.54 -2.27 12.08
N CYS A 300 0.60 -1.83 12.94
CA CYS A 300 0.61 -0.50 13.55
C CYS A 300 1.92 -0.23 14.29
N THR A 301 2.33 -1.17 15.15
CA THR A 301 3.57 -1.06 15.93
C THR A 301 4.80 -0.97 15.03
N GLY A 302 4.86 -1.78 14.00
CA GLY A 302 5.94 -1.76 13.00
C GLY A 302 6.00 -0.44 12.24
N LEU A 303 4.86 0.10 11.81
CA LEU A 303 4.79 1.37 11.09
C LEU A 303 5.15 2.57 11.98
N ILE A 304 4.66 2.62 13.24
CA ILE A 304 5.06 3.66 14.19
C ILE A 304 6.58 3.66 14.38
N SER A 305 7.17 2.47 14.53
CA SER A 305 8.61 2.32 14.68
C SER A 305 9.37 2.77 13.44
N THR A 306 8.92 2.39 12.26
CA THR A 306 9.55 2.77 10.97
C THR A 306 9.49 4.27 10.76
N CYS A 307 8.33 4.90 10.96
CA CYS A 307 8.16 6.35 10.83
C CYS A 307 9.01 7.10 11.86
N GLY A 308 9.00 6.65 13.11
CA GLY A 308 9.81 7.23 14.19
C GLY A 308 11.30 7.21 13.88
N THR A 309 11.81 6.08 13.40
CA THR A 309 13.22 5.91 13.01
C THR A 309 13.57 6.78 11.80
N TYR A 310 12.73 6.81 10.76
CA TYR A 310 12.94 7.63 9.58
C TYR A 310 13.06 9.11 9.95
N PHE A 311 12.09 9.63 10.73
CA PHE A 311 12.08 11.04 11.10
C PHE A 311 13.19 11.40 12.09
N GLN A 312 13.54 10.53 13.02
CA GLN A 312 14.70 10.73 13.90
C GLN A 312 16.00 10.87 13.09
N ASN A 313 16.21 10.03 12.09
CA ASN A 313 17.41 10.04 11.26
C ASN A 313 17.43 11.26 10.32
N ARG A 314 16.27 11.61 9.75
CA ARG A 314 16.19 12.69 8.75
C ARG A 314 16.05 14.08 9.38
N PHE A 315 15.34 14.17 10.50
CA PHE A 315 15.06 15.41 11.24
C PHE A 315 15.44 15.28 12.71
N PRO A 316 16.75 15.12 13.03
CA PRO A 316 17.20 14.94 14.42
C PRO A 316 17.00 16.19 15.28
N ARG A 317 16.79 17.36 14.64
CA ARG A 317 16.49 18.65 15.28
C ARG A 317 15.36 19.36 14.56
N VAL A 318 14.39 19.84 15.32
CA VAL A 318 13.28 20.68 14.84
C VAL A 318 13.26 21.95 15.67
N ALA A 319 13.26 23.12 15.04
CA ALA A 319 13.33 24.43 15.71
C ALA A 319 14.46 24.53 16.77
N GLY A 320 15.64 23.99 16.46
CA GLY A 320 16.83 24.01 17.34
C GLY A 320 16.82 22.95 18.47
N ARG A 321 15.72 22.25 18.72
CA ARG A 321 15.61 21.22 19.76
C ARG A 321 15.83 19.82 19.18
N ARG A 322 16.54 18.96 19.91
CA ARG A 322 16.68 17.54 19.54
C ARG A 322 15.36 16.82 19.76
N VAL A 323 14.90 16.11 18.73
CA VAL A 323 13.67 15.28 18.79
C VAL A 323 14.11 13.82 18.81
N SER A 324 13.81 13.13 19.91
CA SER A 324 14.15 11.73 20.09
C SER A 324 13.21 10.80 19.28
N TYR A 325 13.62 9.56 19.09
CA TYR A 325 12.76 8.50 18.54
C TYR A 325 11.41 8.41 19.29
N ARG A 326 11.47 8.43 20.64
CA ARG A 326 10.28 8.36 21.48
C ARG A 326 9.32 9.52 21.20
N ALA A 327 9.86 10.74 20.99
CA ALA A 327 9.03 11.91 20.69
C ALA A 327 8.37 11.80 19.31
N TRP A 328 9.12 11.37 18.27
CA TRP A 328 8.56 11.16 16.95
C TRP A 328 7.49 10.05 16.95
N SER A 329 7.77 8.92 17.59
CA SER A 329 6.80 7.82 17.74
C SER A 329 5.53 8.26 18.47
N ALA A 330 5.65 9.10 19.51
CA ALA A 330 4.50 9.66 20.23
C ALA A 330 3.68 10.60 19.34
N ILE A 331 4.35 11.50 18.60
CA ILE A 331 3.68 12.42 17.65
C ILE A 331 2.86 11.61 16.63
N PHE A 332 3.45 10.57 16.04
CA PHE A 332 2.76 9.74 15.05
C PHE A 332 1.63 8.90 15.64
N ALA A 333 1.80 8.36 16.84
CA ALA A 333 0.75 7.64 17.53
C ALA A 333 -0.45 8.53 17.86
N VAL A 334 -0.19 9.74 18.41
CA VAL A 334 -1.25 10.72 18.75
C VAL A 334 -1.95 11.24 17.49
N PHE A 335 -1.19 11.59 16.45
CA PHE A 335 -1.77 12.02 15.19
C PHE A 335 -2.67 10.93 14.57
N SER A 336 -2.18 9.69 14.51
CA SER A 336 -2.94 8.57 13.99
C SER A 336 -4.17 8.24 14.84
N PHE A 337 -4.09 8.41 16.16
CA PHE A 337 -5.25 8.30 17.05
C PHE A 337 -6.32 9.32 16.67
N ILE A 338 -5.95 10.59 16.47
CA ILE A 338 -6.90 11.63 16.06
C ILE A 338 -7.54 11.27 14.72
N VAL A 339 -6.73 10.92 13.71
CA VAL A 339 -7.20 10.56 12.36
C VAL A 339 -8.11 9.33 12.39
N SER A 340 -7.81 8.33 13.22
CA SER A 340 -8.61 7.10 13.29
C SER A 340 -10.05 7.35 13.75
N ASN A 341 -10.30 8.40 14.52
CA ASN A 341 -11.65 8.76 14.99
C ASN A 341 -12.55 9.35 13.88
N ALA A 342 -12.00 9.63 12.70
CA ALA A 342 -12.80 9.95 11.52
C ALA A 342 -13.51 8.71 10.91
N GLY A 343 -13.09 7.51 11.29
CA GLY A 343 -13.63 6.25 10.79
C GLY A 343 -12.95 5.73 9.51
N LEU A 344 -13.12 4.44 9.23
CA LEU A 344 -12.46 3.75 8.14
C LEU A 344 -12.82 4.33 6.76
N SER A 345 -14.12 4.54 6.51
CA SER A 345 -14.60 5.05 5.22
C SER A 345 -14.06 6.45 4.91
N ALA A 346 -14.03 7.35 5.90
CA ALA A 346 -13.46 8.70 5.73
C ALA A 346 -11.96 8.65 5.40
N ILE A 347 -11.18 7.82 6.10
CA ILE A 347 -9.76 7.63 5.84
C ILE A 347 -9.54 7.12 4.40
N VAL A 348 -10.32 6.15 3.96
CA VAL A 348 -10.24 5.60 2.59
C VAL A 348 -10.57 6.69 1.57
N THR A 349 -11.66 7.44 1.76
CA THR A 349 -12.09 8.51 0.84
C THR A 349 -11.00 9.57 0.65
N VAL A 350 -10.35 10.03 1.73
CA VAL A 350 -9.29 11.04 1.65
C VAL A 350 -7.98 10.46 1.11
N SER A 351 -7.72 9.16 1.31
CA SER A 351 -6.51 8.51 0.78
C SER A 351 -6.52 8.36 -0.74
N VAL A 352 -7.70 8.21 -1.37
CA VAL A 352 -7.82 8.01 -2.84
C VAL A 352 -7.10 9.10 -3.64
N PRO A 353 -7.39 10.41 -3.47
CA PRO A 353 -6.71 11.47 -4.21
C PRO A 353 -5.20 11.51 -3.98
N VAL A 354 -4.77 11.30 -2.73
CA VAL A 354 -3.34 11.33 -2.37
C VAL A 354 -2.58 10.18 -3.02
N LEU A 355 -3.16 8.98 -3.02
CA LEU A 355 -2.57 7.82 -3.67
C LEU A 355 -2.59 7.98 -5.20
N ALA A 356 -3.65 8.52 -5.78
CA ALA A 356 -3.73 8.85 -7.20
C ALA A 356 -2.65 9.85 -7.64
N ALA A 357 -2.13 10.68 -6.72
CA ALA A 357 -0.99 11.57 -6.99
C ALA A 357 0.37 10.88 -6.82
N LEU A 358 0.56 10.08 -5.77
CA LEU A 358 1.86 9.48 -5.46
C LEU A 358 2.19 8.29 -6.35
N TYR A 359 1.19 7.49 -6.73
CA TYR A 359 1.41 6.28 -7.53
C TYR A 359 1.97 6.56 -8.94
N PRO A 360 1.46 7.52 -9.73
CA PRO A 360 2.06 7.87 -11.01
C PRO A 360 3.54 8.22 -10.91
N ILE A 361 3.92 9.03 -9.91
CA ILE A 361 5.30 9.42 -9.65
C ILE A 361 6.15 8.18 -9.31
N ALA A 362 5.64 7.31 -8.45
CA ALA A 362 6.31 6.07 -8.06
C ALA A 362 6.46 5.10 -9.24
N ILE A 363 5.40 4.92 -10.04
CA ILE A 363 5.42 4.06 -11.24
C ILE A 363 6.46 4.56 -12.24
N VAL A 364 6.48 5.85 -12.54
CA VAL A 364 7.46 6.45 -13.47
C VAL A 364 8.89 6.25 -12.96
N LEU A 365 9.14 6.48 -11.67
CA LEU A 365 10.46 6.24 -11.08
C LEU A 365 10.89 4.77 -11.21
N VAL A 366 9.99 3.84 -10.94
CA VAL A 366 10.25 2.39 -11.03
C VAL A 366 10.53 2.00 -12.48
N VAL A 367 9.69 2.43 -13.42
CA VAL A 367 9.89 2.11 -14.85
C VAL A 367 11.22 2.68 -15.35
N LEU A 368 11.52 3.94 -15.07
CA LEU A 368 12.80 4.55 -15.45
C LEU A 368 13.99 3.86 -14.80
N ALA A 369 13.85 3.36 -13.55
CA ALA A 369 14.91 2.61 -12.88
C ALA A 369 15.20 1.27 -13.55
N LEU A 370 14.18 0.54 -13.97
CA LEU A 370 14.32 -0.77 -14.62
C LEU A 370 14.98 -0.66 -15.99
N VAL A 371 14.69 0.42 -16.73
CA VAL A 371 15.30 0.68 -18.05
C VAL A 371 16.51 1.64 -17.97
N HIS A 372 17.05 1.89 -16.78
CA HIS A 372 18.11 2.87 -16.54
C HIS A 372 19.40 2.63 -17.34
N ARG A 373 19.86 1.37 -17.40
CA ARG A 373 21.16 1.02 -18.01
C ARG A 373 21.33 1.45 -19.48
N PRO A 374 20.35 1.23 -20.38
CA PRO A 374 20.51 1.58 -21.79
C PRO A 374 20.52 3.10 -22.07
N PHE A 375 20.01 3.94 -21.15
CA PHE A 375 19.89 5.37 -21.44
C PHE A 375 20.60 6.32 -20.46
N SER A 376 21.05 5.84 -19.29
CA SER A 376 21.56 6.71 -18.21
C SER A 376 22.74 7.60 -18.59
N GLY A 377 23.68 7.07 -19.39
CA GLY A 377 24.82 7.84 -19.87
C GLY A 377 24.49 8.79 -21.04
N ARG A 378 23.45 8.48 -21.81
CA ARG A 378 23.08 9.24 -23.02
C ARG A 378 22.04 10.32 -22.74
N PHE A 379 21.12 10.10 -21.80
CA PHE A 379 19.97 10.97 -21.53
C PHE A 379 19.81 11.31 -20.03
N PRO A 380 20.73 12.07 -19.43
CA PRO A 380 20.72 12.34 -17.97
C PRO A 380 19.50 13.16 -17.50
N HIS A 381 18.86 13.94 -18.39
CA HIS A 381 17.74 14.82 -18.03
C HIS A 381 16.36 14.14 -18.07
N VAL A 382 16.28 12.87 -18.49
CA VAL A 382 15.00 12.13 -18.62
C VAL A 382 14.28 12.01 -17.28
N TYR A 383 14.99 11.63 -16.21
CA TYR A 383 14.37 11.52 -14.88
C TYR A 383 13.70 12.81 -14.43
N PHE A 384 14.42 13.92 -14.55
CA PHE A 384 13.91 15.21 -14.07
C PHE A 384 12.64 15.66 -14.82
N TRP A 385 12.67 15.70 -16.15
CA TRP A 385 11.54 16.20 -16.94
C TRP A 385 10.31 15.28 -16.87
N THR A 386 10.51 13.96 -16.92
CA THR A 386 9.40 13.01 -16.84
C THR A 386 8.70 13.11 -15.48
N VAL A 387 9.47 13.08 -14.40
CA VAL A 387 8.90 13.13 -13.04
C VAL A 387 8.31 14.50 -12.73
N LEU A 388 8.90 15.58 -13.22
CA LEU A 388 8.37 16.94 -13.02
C LEU A 388 6.98 17.10 -13.62
N LEU A 389 6.79 16.73 -14.90
CA LEU A 389 5.49 16.88 -15.56
C LEU A 389 4.42 15.97 -14.95
N VAL A 390 4.76 14.74 -14.67
CA VAL A 390 3.85 13.82 -13.95
C VAL A 390 3.52 14.36 -12.57
N GLY A 391 4.50 14.86 -11.84
CA GLY A 391 4.31 15.40 -10.50
C GLY A 391 3.40 16.62 -10.46
N ILE A 392 3.55 17.55 -11.42
CA ILE A 392 2.69 18.74 -11.53
C ILE A 392 1.23 18.32 -11.81
N VAL A 393 1.01 17.48 -12.82
CA VAL A 393 -0.35 17.03 -13.17
C VAL A 393 -0.99 16.25 -12.04
N SER A 394 -0.26 15.33 -11.43
CA SER A 394 -0.76 14.54 -10.29
C SER A 394 -1.05 15.39 -9.05
N ALA A 395 -0.25 16.45 -8.80
CA ALA A 395 -0.51 17.37 -7.69
C ALA A 395 -1.76 18.22 -7.93
N VAL A 396 -1.95 18.70 -9.16
CA VAL A 396 -3.15 19.48 -9.53
C VAL A 396 -4.40 18.61 -9.44
N ASP A 397 -4.36 17.37 -9.93
CA ASP A 397 -5.47 16.42 -9.86
C ASP A 397 -5.81 16.07 -8.39
N CYS A 398 -4.80 15.85 -7.56
CA CYS A 398 -4.98 15.63 -6.12
C CYS A 398 -5.68 16.80 -5.43
N LEU A 399 -5.27 18.04 -5.74
CA LEU A 399 -5.87 19.24 -5.17
C LEU A 399 -7.33 19.39 -5.60
N ASP A 400 -7.63 19.19 -6.90
CA ASP A 400 -9.01 19.25 -7.42
C ASP A 400 -9.90 18.21 -6.73
N GLN A 401 -9.45 16.97 -6.65
CA GLN A 401 -10.19 15.89 -5.97
C GLN A 401 -10.37 16.13 -4.47
N LEU A 402 -9.33 16.62 -3.75
CA LEU A 402 -9.44 16.93 -2.32
C LEU A 402 -10.41 18.08 -2.07
N ILE A 403 -10.35 19.16 -2.86
CA ILE A 403 -11.31 20.27 -2.75
C ILE A 403 -12.72 19.73 -2.96
N THR A 404 -12.94 18.94 -4.00
CA THR A 404 -14.25 18.33 -4.27
C THR A 404 -14.73 17.45 -3.11
N VAL A 405 -13.85 16.63 -2.53
CA VAL A 405 -14.19 15.77 -1.37
C VAL A 405 -14.59 16.58 -0.15
N PHE A 406 -13.89 17.68 0.15
CA PHE A 406 -14.16 18.46 1.38
C PHE A 406 -15.23 19.53 1.23
N THR A 407 -15.40 20.09 0.04
CA THR A 407 -16.29 21.25 -0.18
C THR A 407 -17.48 20.96 -1.10
N GLY A 408 -17.45 19.85 -1.84
CA GLY A 408 -18.41 19.57 -2.90
C GLY A 408 -18.28 20.48 -4.13
N LEU A 409 -17.27 21.38 -4.16
CA LEU A 409 -17.07 22.35 -5.23
C LEU A 409 -15.97 21.92 -6.18
N THR A 410 -16.12 22.19 -7.47
CA THR A 410 -15.08 22.04 -8.48
C THR A 410 -14.44 23.39 -8.78
N VAL A 411 -13.10 23.44 -8.84
CA VAL A 411 -12.35 24.66 -9.15
C VAL A 411 -11.93 24.62 -10.62
N ALA A 412 -12.58 25.43 -11.46
CA ALA A 412 -12.40 25.40 -12.91
C ALA A 412 -10.92 25.38 -13.40
N PRO A 413 -9.97 26.16 -12.84
CA PRO A 413 -8.57 26.08 -13.25
C PRO A 413 -7.89 24.73 -12.94
N LEU A 414 -8.27 24.06 -11.85
CA LEU A 414 -7.72 22.76 -11.47
C LEU A 414 -8.37 21.65 -12.29
N HIS A 415 -9.66 21.80 -12.58
CA HIS A 415 -10.46 20.82 -13.33
C HIS A 415 -10.00 20.61 -14.78
N VAL A 416 -9.12 21.45 -15.30
CA VAL A 416 -8.49 21.30 -16.64
C VAL A 416 -7.76 19.94 -16.78
N VAL A 417 -7.28 19.35 -15.70
CA VAL A 417 -6.63 18.02 -15.75
C VAL A 417 -7.58 16.92 -16.22
N THR A 418 -8.89 17.08 -16.05
CA THR A 418 -9.91 16.11 -16.49
C THR A 418 -10.01 16.02 -18.01
N LEU A 419 -9.50 17.03 -18.75
CA LEU A 419 -9.43 17.03 -20.22
C LEU A 419 -8.31 16.13 -20.75
N LEU A 420 -7.40 15.67 -19.90
CA LEU A 420 -6.33 14.78 -20.33
C LEU A 420 -6.90 13.43 -20.81
N PRO A 421 -6.36 12.88 -21.90
CA PRO A 421 -6.78 11.56 -22.36
C PRO A 421 -6.58 10.50 -21.27
N LEU A 422 -7.52 9.57 -21.17
CA LEU A 422 -7.56 8.51 -20.17
C LEU A 422 -7.73 9.01 -18.71
N HIS A 423 -8.05 10.29 -18.48
CA HIS A 423 -8.27 10.79 -17.12
C HIS A 423 -9.43 10.05 -16.42
N ALA A 424 -10.51 9.73 -17.12
CA ALA A 424 -11.63 8.95 -16.57
C ALA A 424 -11.21 7.56 -16.04
N ALA A 425 -10.12 7.01 -16.59
CA ALA A 425 -9.48 5.79 -16.10
C ALA A 425 -8.34 6.08 -15.09
N GLN A 426 -8.22 7.31 -14.58
CA GLN A 426 -7.13 7.76 -13.70
C GLN A 426 -5.72 7.54 -14.29
N LEU A 427 -5.62 7.49 -15.61
CA LEU A 427 -4.38 7.32 -16.37
C LEU A 427 -3.98 8.60 -17.14
N GLY A 428 -4.58 9.75 -16.79
CA GLY A 428 -4.29 11.06 -17.42
C GLY A 428 -2.82 11.47 -17.34
N TRP A 429 -2.08 10.94 -16.38
CA TRP A 429 -0.64 11.19 -16.19
C TRP A 429 0.25 10.56 -17.29
N LEU A 430 -0.24 9.61 -18.08
CA LEU A 430 0.54 8.93 -19.13
C LEU A 430 0.99 9.90 -20.23
N LEU A 431 0.13 10.83 -20.67
CA LEU A 431 0.49 11.82 -21.65
C LEU A 431 1.58 12.77 -21.14
N PRO A 432 1.47 13.41 -19.96
CA PRO A 432 2.56 14.15 -19.34
C PRO A 432 3.87 13.35 -19.18
N ALA A 433 3.78 12.06 -18.86
CA ALA A 433 4.96 11.20 -18.77
C ALA A 433 5.66 11.06 -20.13
N ALA A 434 4.90 10.80 -21.21
CA ALA A 434 5.44 10.69 -22.56
C ALA A 434 6.07 12.02 -23.04
N ILE A 435 5.41 13.15 -22.78
CA ILE A 435 5.94 14.49 -23.11
C ILE A 435 7.23 14.76 -22.31
N GLY A 436 7.25 14.48 -21.01
CA GLY A 436 8.41 14.68 -20.17
C GLY A 436 9.60 13.83 -20.60
N LEU A 437 9.34 12.59 -21.01
CA LEU A 437 10.35 11.70 -21.57
C LEU A 437 10.94 12.29 -22.86
N ALA A 438 10.09 12.75 -23.78
CA ALA A 438 10.53 13.38 -25.04
C ALA A 438 11.36 14.65 -24.80
N ILE A 439 10.91 15.53 -23.90
CA ILE A 439 11.65 16.74 -23.51
C ILE A 439 13.01 16.36 -22.87
N GLY A 440 13.01 15.40 -21.95
CA GLY A 440 14.22 14.93 -21.29
C GLY A 440 15.28 14.39 -22.27
N VAL A 441 14.84 13.67 -23.30
CA VAL A 441 15.70 13.19 -24.41
C VAL A 441 16.21 14.36 -25.22
N ALA A 442 15.33 15.25 -25.66
CA ALA A 442 15.69 16.43 -26.48
C ALA A 442 16.71 17.34 -25.77
N VAL A 443 16.47 17.65 -24.48
CA VAL A 443 17.38 18.47 -23.67
C VAL A 443 18.74 17.77 -23.47
N SER A 444 18.74 16.45 -23.29
CA SER A 444 19.99 15.69 -23.15
C SER A 444 20.81 15.70 -24.44
N LEU A 445 20.18 15.56 -25.59
CA LEU A 445 20.83 15.65 -26.90
C LEU A 445 21.39 17.06 -27.16
N ALA A 446 20.61 18.10 -26.91
CA ALA A 446 21.04 19.49 -27.11
C ALA A 446 22.24 19.87 -26.25
N LYS A 447 22.29 19.42 -24.99
CA LYS A 447 23.42 19.70 -24.09
C LYS A 447 24.63 18.81 -24.37
N GLY A 448 24.44 17.57 -24.82
CA GLY A 448 25.52 16.67 -25.22
C GLY A 448 26.30 17.16 -26.44
N THR A 449 25.61 17.76 -27.42
CA THR A 449 26.25 18.39 -28.60
C THR A 449 27.07 19.62 -28.24
N THR A 450 26.69 20.38 -27.21
CA THR A 450 27.42 21.57 -26.74
C THR A 450 28.71 21.20 -25.99
N SER A 451 28.77 20.03 -25.33
CA SER A 451 29.97 19.55 -24.64
C SER A 451 31.02 18.94 -25.58
N ALA A 452 30.57 18.41 -26.73
CA ALA A 452 31.47 17.87 -27.76
C ALA A 452 32.07 18.97 -28.69
N ALA A 453 31.57 20.20 -28.59
CA ALA A 453 31.99 21.34 -29.37
C ALA A 453 32.94 22.34 -28.57
N ARG A 454 33.29 21.97 -27.35
CA ARG A 454 34.32 22.65 -26.53
C ARG A 454 35.47 21.69 -26.25
#